data_a665fe927d35efedd9692678f73d9003
#
_entry.id   a665fe927d35efedd9692678f73d9003
#
_cell.length_a   1.000
_cell.length_b   1.000
_cell.length_c   1.000
_cell.angle_alpha   90.00
_cell.angle_beta   90.00
_cell.angle_gamma   90.00
#
_symmetry.space_group_name_H-M   'P 1'
#
loop_
_entity.id
_entity.type
_entity.pdbx_description
1 polymer ?
#
loop_
_entity_poly.entity_id
_entity_poly.type
_entity_poly.pdbx_seq_one_letter_code
_entity_poly.pdbx_strand_id
1 'polypeptide(L)'
;MPRRAAAGLAHPLKSSTICRPFSVFAALRGFGQQLVRAGLQLLLVVSLVFGLSACGGTPSGLTGSYVDDTMSVAKSLLSTIAPEDGQASSEQQQQARDLINDYIALYRPNTRVNGLASFTTMQTALNSLAGHYASYNNRPLSDDLRARLEKELHKAEISVARGS
;
A
#
# COMPACT_ATOMS: atom_id res chain seq x y z
N MET A 1 31.55 -75.67 -6.07
CA MET A 1 32.49 -76.33 -7.04
C MET A 1 32.49 -75.47 -8.30
N PRO A 2 33.56 -75.42 -9.01
CA PRO A 2 34.76 -74.60 -8.70
C PRO A 2 35.20 -73.72 -9.88
N ARG A 3 36.23 -72.97 -9.57
CA ARG A 3 37.45 -72.66 -10.37
C ARG A 3 37.42 -71.43 -11.24
N ARG A 4 38.26 -70.50 -10.88
CA ARG A 4 39.71 -70.30 -11.24
C ARG A 4 39.82 -69.44 -12.49
N ALA A 5 40.48 -68.40 -12.42
CA ALA A 5 41.92 -68.00 -12.41
C ALA A 5 42.22 -67.45 -13.79
N ALA A 6 43.02 -66.47 -14.05
CA ALA A 6 44.26 -65.95 -13.65
C ALA A 6 44.55 -64.77 -14.58
N ALA A 7 45.10 -63.66 -14.12
CA ALA A 7 46.54 -63.32 -14.17
C ALA A 7 47.11 -62.88 -15.55
N GLY A 8 47.77 -61.74 -15.54
CA GLY A 8 48.75 -61.31 -16.54
C GLY A 8 48.80 -59.77 -16.57
N LEU A 9 49.59 -59.14 -15.77
CA LEU A 9 51.00 -58.69 -15.95
C LEU A 9 51.27 -57.98 -17.30
N ALA A 10 51.50 -56.71 -17.22
CA ALA A 10 52.82 -56.11 -17.50
C ALA A 10 52.76 -54.62 -17.77
N HIS A 11 53.60 -53.87 -17.07
CA HIS A 11 54.11 -52.56 -17.32
C HIS A 11 54.86 -52.45 -18.69
N PRO A 12 55.42 -51.30 -19.13
CA PRO A 12 55.59 -49.96 -18.52
C PRO A 12 55.56 -48.76 -19.51
N LEU A 13 55.64 -47.58 -18.91
CA LEU A 13 56.36 -46.37 -19.34
C LEU A 13 56.03 -45.66 -20.67
N LYS A 14 55.56 -44.44 -20.61
CA LYS A 14 56.45 -43.29 -20.99
C LYS A 14 55.79 -41.95 -20.71
N SER A 15 56.58 -41.14 -20.05
CA SER A 15 56.47 -39.70 -19.88
C SER A 15 56.09 -38.94 -21.16
N SER A 16 55.17 -38.05 -21.05
CA SER A 16 55.18 -36.84 -21.89
C SER A 16 54.66 -35.66 -21.07
N THR A 17 55.59 -34.92 -20.56
CA THR A 17 55.47 -33.53 -20.10
C THR A 17 54.85 -32.72 -21.22
N ILE A 18 53.61 -32.32 -21.11
CA ILE A 18 53.00 -31.30 -21.95
C ILE A 18 52.62 -30.15 -21.04
N CYS A 19 53.31 -29.05 -21.26
CA CYS A 19 53.09 -27.73 -20.67
C CYS A 19 51.59 -27.39 -20.60
N ARG A 20 51.12 -27.14 -19.41
CA ARG A 20 49.81 -26.48 -19.18
C ARG A 20 50.00 -25.01 -19.54
N PRO A 21 49.32 -24.45 -20.52
CA PRO A 21 49.20 -23.02 -20.63
C PRO A 21 48.42 -22.53 -19.43
N PHE A 22 49.04 -21.69 -18.67
CA PHE A 22 48.56 -20.91 -17.57
C PHE A 22 47.25 -20.24 -17.97
N SER A 23 46.09 -20.74 -17.47
CA SER A 23 44.80 -20.17 -17.79
C SER A 23 44.55 -18.88 -16.97
N VAL A 24 45.07 -17.80 -17.49
CA VAL A 24 44.80 -16.44 -16.98
C VAL A 24 43.32 -16.06 -17.15
N PHE A 25 42.59 -16.84 -17.96
CA PHE A 25 41.17 -16.61 -18.21
C PHE A 25 40.21 -17.03 -17.06
N ALA A 26 40.67 -17.85 -16.11
CA ALA A 26 39.84 -18.27 -14.99
C ALA A 26 39.72 -17.19 -13.89
N ALA A 27 40.71 -16.30 -13.78
CA ALA A 27 40.69 -15.25 -12.76
C ALA A 27 39.75 -14.07 -13.10
N LEU A 28 39.51 -13.82 -14.38
CA LEU A 28 38.64 -12.71 -14.84
C LEU A 28 37.13 -13.04 -14.70
N ARG A 29 36.75 -14.31 -14.72
CA ARG A 29 35.35 -14.71 -14.52
C ARG A 29 34.89 -14.59 -13.07
N GLY A 30 35.77 -14.74 -12.10
CA GLY A 30 35.43 -14.62 -10.68
C GLY A 30 35.18 -13.16 -10.24
N PHE A 31 35.91 -12.22 -10.85
CA PHE A 31 35.81 -10.81 -10.47
C PHE A 31 34.51 -10.17 -10.96
N GLY A 32 34.04 -10.55 -12.16
CA GLY A 32 32.74 -10.06 -12.70
C GLY A 32 31.54 -10.56 -11.93
N GLN A 33 31.56 -11.81 -11.46
CA GLN A 33 30.45 -12.37 -10.68
C GLN A 33 30.35 -11.78 -9.27
N GLN A 34 31.45 -11.41 -8.65
CA GLN A 34 31.44 -10.72 -7.35
C GLN A 34 30.91 -9.29 -7.46
N LEU A 35 31.26 -8.56 -8.50
CA LEU A 35 30.79 -7.19 -8.75
C LEU A 35 29.26 -7.20 -9.06
N VAL A 36 28.78 -8.16 -9.84
CA VAL A 36 27.35 -8.29 -10.13
C VAL A 36 26.55 -8.65 -8.87
N ARG A 37 27.08 -9.55 -8.02
CA ARG A 37 26.42 -9.90 -6.75
C ARG A 37 26.41 -8.75 -5.76
N ALA A 38 27.51 -7.99 -5.66
CA ALA A 38 27.58 -6.80 -4.81
C ALA A 38 26.64 -5.70 -5.31
N GLY A 39 26.56 -5.48 -6.62
CA GLY A 39 25.61 -4.53 -7.23
C GLY A 39 24.16 -4.92 -7.02
N LEU A 40 23.83 -6.22 -7.15
CA LEU A 40 22.48 -6.72 -6.92
C LEU A 40 22.06 -6.63 -5.44
N GLN A 41 22.98 -6.90 -4.52
CA GLN A 41 22.73 -6.74 -3.09
C GLN A 41 22.55 -5.26 -2.69
N LEU A 42 23.36 -4.37 -3.29
CA LEU A 42 23.21 -2.93 -3.04
C LEU A 42 21.88 -2.38 -3.56
N LEU A 43 21.45 -2.82 -4.75
CA LEU A 43 20.14 -2.48 -5.32
C LEU A 43 18.99 -2.98 -4.44
N LEU A 44 19.12 -4.18 -3.87
CA LEU A 44 18.09 -4.77 -3.01
C LEU A 44 17.98 -4.02 -1.68
N VAL A 45 19.11 -3.61 -1.08
CA VAL A 45 19.15 -2.82 0.15
C VAL A 45 18.61 -1.42 -0.09
N VAL A 46 18.98 -0.77 -1.21
CA VAL A 46 18.45 0.56 -1.58
C VAL A 46 16.95 0.49 -1.82
N SER A 47 16.43 -0.55 -2.49
CA SER A 47 14.99 -0.74 -2.68
C SER A 47 14.25 -0.93 -1.36
N LEU A 48 14.86 -1.62 -0.38
CA LEU A 48 14.27 -1.81 0.95
C LEU A 48 14.21 -0.49 1.74
N VAL A 49 15.23 0.35 1.63
CA VAL A 49 15.29 1.65 2.33
C VAL A 49 14.28 2.65 1.74
N PHE A 50 14.09 2.66 0.42
CA PHE A 50 13.07 3.50 -0.23
C PHE A 50 11.65 2.97 -0.04
N GLY A 51 11.47 1.66 0.15
CA GLY A 51 10.16 1.05 0.42
C GLY A 51 9.61 1.32 1.82
N LEU A 52 10.45 1.69 2.79
CA LEU A 52 10.03 1.97 4.17
C LEU A 52 9.60 3.42 4.41
N SER A 53 9.80 4.32 3.44
CA SER A 53 9.33 5.71 3.54
C SER A 53 7.84 5.88 3.20
N ALA A 54 7.13 4.82 2.79
CA ALA A 54 5.69 4.84 2.51
C ALA A 54 4.83 4.55 3.76
N CYS A 55 5.43 4.52 4.95
CA CYS A 55 4.70 4.25 6.20
C CYS A 55 4.38 5.56 6.92
N GLY A 56 3.34 6.26 6.48
CA GLY A 56 2.86 7.48 7.14
C GLY A 56 1.56 8.03 6.58
N GLY A 57 1.06 7.52 5.46
CA GLY A 57 -0.25 7.90 4.95
C GLY A 57 -1.14 6.66 4.82
N THR A 58 -2.38 6.74 5.30
CA THR A 58 -3.40 5.77 4.93
C THR A 58 -3.60 5.83 3.42
N PRO A 59 -4.04 4.76 2.74
CA PRO A 59 -4.35 4.77 1.31
C PRO A 59 -5.27 5.94 0.90
N SER A 60 -6.06 6.45 1.81
CA SER A 60 -6.98 7.59 1.66
C SER A 60 -6.33 8.97 1.81
N GLY A 61 -5.02 9.06 2.06
CA GLY A 61 -4.31 10.33 2.19
C GLY A 61 -4.54 11.10 3.49
N LEU A 62 -5.08 10.44 4.54
CA LEU A 62 -5.26 11.04 5.85
C LEU A 62 -3.89 11.28 6.52
N THR A 63 -3.74 12.46 7.14
CA THR A 63 -2.48 12.94 7.72
C THR A 63 -2.31 12.59 9.21
N GLY A 64 -3.41 12.25 9.89
CA GLY A 64 -3.47 12.07 11.35
C GLY A 64 -3.73 13.38 12.11
N SER A 65 -3.82 14.51 11.41
CA SER A 65 -4.32 15.78 11.96
C SER A 65 -5.84 15.80 11.92
N TYR A 66 -6.48 15.71 13.08
CA TYR A 66 -7.93 15.63 13.15
C TYR A 66 -8.65 16.79 12.45
N VAL A 67 -8.14 18.01 12.62
CA VAL A 67 -8.72 19.22 12.00
C VAL A 67 -8.58 19.16 10.48
N ASP A 68 -7.37 18.93 10.00
CA ASP A 68 -7.09 18.94 8.56
C ASP A 68 -7.78 17.77 7.85
N ASP A 69 -7.78 16.59 8.46
CA ASP A 69 -8.42 15.40 7.91
C ASP A 69 -9.96 15.56 7.89
N THR A 70 -10.57 16.13 8.94
CA THR A 70 -12.01 16.39 8.97
C THR A 70 -12.41 17.36 7.87
N MET A 71 -11.66 18.46 7.68
CA MET A 71 -11.89 19.42 6.61
C MET A 71 -11.74 18.80 5.24
N SER A 72 -10.66 18.03 5.03
CA SER A 72 -10.38 17.37 3.76
C SER A 72 -11.45 16.33 3.39
N VAL A 73 -11.83 15.49 4.35
CA VAL A 73 -12.86 14.45 4.17
C VAL A 73 -14.23 15.09 3.89
N ALA A 74 -14.63 16.08 4.68
CA ALA A 74 -15.91 16.79 4.46
C ALA A 74 -15.97 17.38 3.06
N LYS A 75 -14.92 18.09 2.63
CA LYS A 75 -14.82 18.69 1.29
C LYS A 75 -14.87 17.63 0.17
N SER A 76 -14.15 16.54 0.32
CA SER A 76 -14.16 15.43 -0.66
C SER A 76 -15.55 14.81 -0.78
N LEU A 77 -16.24 14.58 0.34
CA LEU A 77 -17.58 14.02 0.33
C LEU A 77 -18.62 15.01 -0.21
N LEU A 78 -18.50 16.30 0.09
CA LEU A 78 -19.36 17.33 -0.50
C LEU A 78 -19.27 17.33 -2.03
N SER A 79 -18.07 17.23 -2.61
CA SER A 79 -17.91 17.12 -4.06
C SER A 79 -18.49 15.80 -4.62
N THR A 80 -18.47 14.70 -3.85
CA THR A 80 -19.01 13.41 -4.28
C THR A 80 -20.54 13.38 -4.25
N ILE A 81 -21.19 14.05 -3.27
CA ILE A 81 -22.66 14.05 -3.14
C ILE A 81 -23.35 15.06 -4.05
N ALA A 82 -22.61 16.07 -4.55
CA ALA A 82 -23.11 17.08 -5.45
C ALA A 82 -22.29 17.12 -6.75
N PRO A 83 -22.17 16.02 -7.51
CA PRO A 83 -21.43 16.02 -8.76
C PRO A 83 -22.18 16.85 -9.81
N GLU A 84 -21.41 17.54 -10.68
CA GLU A 84 -21.96 18.32 -11.78
C GLU A 84 -22.84 17.48 -12.72
N ASP A 85 -22.56 16.20 -12.87
CA ASP A 85 -23.31 15.23 -13.70
C ASP A 85 -24.51 14.59 -13.00
N GLY A 86 -24.87 15.02 -11.79
CA GLY A 86 -26.06 14.60 -11.07
C GLY A 86 -25.92 13.29 -10.28
N GLN A 87 -24.92 12.45 -10.52
CA GLN A 87 -24.70 11.20 -9.79
C GLN A 87 -23.21 10.85 -9.73
N ALA A 88 -22.73 10.49 -8.54
CA ALA A 88 -21.39 9.96 -8.37
C ALA A 88 -21.20 8.63 -9.12
N SER A 89 -20.08 8.47 -9.82
CA SER A 89 -19.72 7.20 -10.47
C SER A 89 -19.51 6.08 -9.44
N SER A 90 -19.49 4.82 -9.91
CA SER A 90 -19.22 3.68 -9.03
C SER A 90 -17.85 3.76 -8.37
N GLU A 91 -16.85 4.28 -9.06
CA GLU A 91 -15.51 4.52 -8.56
C GLU A 91 -15.51 5.61 -7.47
N GLN A 92 -16.19 6.71 -7.70
CA GLN A 92 -16.33 7.79 -6.71
C GLN A 92 -17.07 7.31 -5.45
N GLN A 93 -18.13 6.50 -5.61
CA GLN A 93 -18.82 5.89 -4.48
C GLN A 93 -17.94 4.93 -3.70
N GLN A 94 -17.09 4.15 -4.38
CA GLN A 94 -16.14 3.26 -3.71
C GLN A 94 -15.06 4.06 -2.98
N GLN A 95 -14.47 5.07 -3.60
CA GLN A 95 -13.49 5.96 -2.96
C GLN A 95 -14.07 6.65 -1.73
N ALA A 96 -15.34 7.11 -1.81
CA ALA A 96 -16.01 7.69 -0.66
C ALA A 96 -16.19 6.67 0.49
N ARG A 97 -16.55 5.42 0.20
CA ARG A 97 -16.64 4.36 1.22
C ARG A 97 -15.30 4.08 1.88
N ASP A 98 -14.23 3.97 1.09
CA ASP A 98 -12.89 3.71 1.60
C ASP A 98 -12.42 4.88 2.47
N LEU A 99 -12.62 6.11 2.04
CA LEU A 99 -12.31 7.31 2.80
C LEU A 99 -13.09 7.39 4.13
N ILE A 100 -14.38 7.06 4.12
CA ILE A 100 -15.23 6.98 5.32
C ILE A 100 -14.68 5.94 6.29
N ASN A 101 -14.37 4.74 5.81
CA ASN A 101 -13.86 3.66 6.62
C ASN A 101 -12.53 4.03 7.29
N ASP A 102 -11.60 4.60 6.53
CA ASP A 102 -10.30 5.00 7.02
C ASP A 102 -10.39 6.13 8.06
N TYR A 103 -11.24 7.13 7.82
CA TYR A 103 -11.48 8.21 8.77
C TYR A 103 -12.06 7.67 10.09
N ILE A 104 -13.07 6.82 10.03
CA ILE A 104 -13.68 6.22 11.22
C ILE A 104 -12.70 5.31 11.95
N ALA A 105 -11.91 4.50 11.22
CA ALA A 105 -10.90 3.62 11.81
C ALA A 105 -9.82 4.40 12.55
N LEU A 106 -9.42 5.57 12.03
CA LEU A 106 -8.39 6.41 12.61
C LEU A 106 -8.88 7.17 13.86
N TYR A 107 -10.07 7.77 13.80
CA TYR A 107 -10.51 8.72 14.82
C TYR A 107 -11.46 8.16 15.88
N ARG A 108 -12.22 7.10 15.58
CA ARG A 108 -13.12 6.47 16.55
C ARG A 108 -12.43 5.91 17.80
N PRO A 109 -11.23 5.28 17.70
CA PRO A 109 -10.50 4.83 18.86
C PRO A 109 -9.84 5.95 19.67
N ASN A 110 -9.70 7.15 19.09
CA ASN A 110 -9.02 8.27 19.72
C ASN A 110 -9.92 8.93 20.76
N THR A 111 -9.64 8.72 22.03
CA THR A 111 -10.43 9.24 23.15
C THR A 111 -10.45 10.78 23.25
N ARG A 112 -9.49 11.47 22.62
CA ARG A 112 -9.47 12.93 22.57
C ARG A 112 -10.40 13.50 21.50
N VAL A 113 -10.81 12.68 20.54
CA VAL A 113 -11.60 13.05 19.38
C VAL A 113 -13.02 12.53 19.46
N ASN A 114 -13.22 11.28 19.87
CA ASN A 114 -14.52 10.62 19.80
C ASN A 114 -15.62 11.26 20.67
N GLY A 115 -15.26 12.08 21.63
CA GLY A 115 -16.21 12.87 22.46
C GLY A 115 -16.52 14.27 21.92
N LEU A 116 -15.88 14.71 20.82
CA LEU A 116 -16.09 16.03 20.25
C LEU A 116 -17.43 16.10 19.49
N ALA A 117 -18.10 17.25 19.59
CA ALA A 117 -19.32 17.51 18.84
C ALA A 117 -19.10 17.48 17.33
N SER A 118 -17.96 17.95 16.86
CA SER A 118 -17.52 17.88 15.46
C SER A 118 -17.44 16.43 14.98
N PHE A 119 -16.80 15.53 15.77
CA PHE A 119 -16.70 14.11 15.43
C PHE A 119 -18.06 13.43 15.38
N THR A 120 -18.92 13.67 16.37
CA THR A 120 -20.29 13.09 16.40
C THR A 120 -21.12 13.54 15.19
N THR A 121 -21.03 14.81 14.82
CA THR A 121 -21.71 15.38 13.65
C THR A 121 -21.16 14.75 12.37
N MET A 122 -19.83 14.69 12.22
CA MET A 122 -19.17 14.05 11.07
C MET A 122 -19.59 12.57 10.97
N GLN A 123 -19.49 11.81 12.07
CA GLN A 123 -19.86 10.40 12.10
C GLN A 123 -21.31 10.16 11.67
N THR A 124 -22.23 11.05 12.04
CA THR A 124 -23.65 10.95 11.62
C THR A 124 -23.78 11.09 10.11
N ALA A 125 -23.12 12.05 9.49
CA ALA A 125 -23.10 12.22 8.04
C ALA A 125 -22.46 11.01 7.35
N LEU A 126 -21.29 10.57 7.82
CA LEU A 126 -20.55 9.44 7.26
C LEU A 126 -21.36 8.14 7.31
N ASN A 127 -21.99 7.83 8.44
CA ASN A 127 -22.82 6.63 8.58
C ASN A 127 -24.05 6.67 7.65
N SER A 128 -24.65 7.85 7.46
CA SER A 128 -25.82 8.00 6.57
C SER A 128 -25.42 7.78 5.11
N LEU A 129 -24.29 8.34 4.68
CA LEU A 129 -23.77 8.17 3.32
C LEU A 129 -23.29 6.74 3.05
N ALA A 130 -22.53 6.15 3.97
CA ALA A 130 -22.08 4.76 3.88
C ALA A 130 -23.25 3.78 3.83
N GLY A 131 -24.28 4.01 4.65
CA GLY A 131 -25.51 3.22 4.65
C GLY A 131 -26.27 3.30 3.33
N HIS A 132 -26.33 4.47 2.70
CA HIS A 132 -26.93 4.63 1.37
C HIS A 132 -26.14 3.82 0.33
N TYR A 133 -24.82 3.99 0.25
CA TYR A 133 -23.99 3.27 -0.72
C TYR A 133 -23.92 1.75 -0.50
N ALA A 134 -24.10 1.29 0.74
CA ALA A 134 -24.19 -0.15 1.04
C ALA A 134 -25.51 -0.77 0.62
N SER A 135 -26.61 -0.01 0.75
CA SER A 135 -27.97 -0.50 0.47
C SER A 135 -28.38 -0.31 -0.98
N TYR A 136 -27.84 0.70 -1.65
CA TYR A 136 -28.29 1.14 -2.97
C TYR A 136 -27.07 1.42 -3.88
N ASN A 137 -26.43 0.35 -4.35
CA ASN A 137 -25.35 0.48 -5.32
C ASN A 137 -25.84 1.20 -6.60
N ASN A 138 -25.09 2.23 -7.01
CA ASN A 138 -25.35 2.99 -8.24
C ASN A 138 -26.73 3.68 -8.29
N ARG A 139 -27.36 3.94 -7.13
CA ARG A 139 -28.57 4.74 -7.07
C ARG A 139 -28.23 6.16 -6.61
N PRO A 140 -28.77 7.21 -7.27
CA PRO A 140 -28.54 8.59 -6.85
C PRO A 140 -29.11 8.82 -5.45
N LEU A 141 -28.44 9.74 -4.72
CA LEU A 141 -28.97 10.21 -3.45
C LEU A 141 -30.29 10.96 -3.70
N SER A 142 -31.27 10.75 -2.81
CA SER A 142 -32.45 11.61 -2.81
C SER A 142 -32.06 13.04 -2.43
N ASP A 143 -32.81 14.03 -2.93
CA ASP A 143 -32.54 15.44 -2.65
C ASP A 143 -32.58 15.75 -1.15
N ASP A 144 -33.50 15.13 -0.39
CA ASP A 144 -33.61 15.26 1.06
C ASP A 144 -32.34 14.72 1.77
N LEU A 145 -31.84 13.56 1.35
CA LEU A 145 -30.65 12.99 1.94
C LEU A 145 -29.42 13.83 1.60
N ARG A 146 -29.33 14.30 0.35
CA ARG A 146 -28.24 15.19 -0.11
C ARG A 146 -28.20 16.48 0.72
N ALA A 147 -29.32 17.20 0.80
CA ALA A 147 -29.42 18.44 1.57
C ALA A 147 -29.07 18.26 3.06
N ARG A 148 -29.48 17.11 3.64
CA ARG A 148 -29.13 16.76 5.01
C ARG A 148 -27.63 16.50 5.16
N LEU A 149 -27.01 15.76 4.25
CA LEU A 149 -25.56 15.46 4.28
C LEU A 149 -24.74 16.72 4.12
N GLU A 150 -25.09 17.60 3.18
CA GLU A 150 -24.45 18.91 2.99
C GLU A 150 -24.48 19.72 4.29
N LYS A 151 -25.64 19.81 4.92
CA LYS A 151 -25.79 20.54 6.20
C LYS A 151 -24.93 19.95 7.32
N GLU A 152 -24.92 18.62 7.47
CA GLU A 152 -24.14 17.97 8.53
C GLU A 152 -22.64 18.05 8.27
N LEU A 153 -22.17 17.91 7.02
CA LEU A 153 -20.77 18.05 6.66
C LEU A 153 -20.29 19.49 6.90
N HIS A 154 -21.00 20.51 6.44
CA HIS A 154 -20.66 21.91 6.73
C HIS A 154 -20.67 22.24 8.23
N LYS A 155 -21.61 21.67 8.97
CA LYS A 155 -21.64 21.81 10.42
C LYS A 155 -20.41 21.18 11.08
N ALA A 156 -19.96 20.02 10.61
CA ALA A 156 -18.75 19.40 11.10
C ALA A 156 -17.51 20.26 10.81
N GLU A 157 -17.38 20.82 9.59
CA GLU A 157 -16.30 21.77 9.23
C GLU A 157 -16.25 22.98 10.16
N ILE A 158 -17.40 23.64 10.38
CA ILE A 158 -17.49 24.81 11.27
C ILE A 158 -17.13 24.42 12.71
N SER A 159 -17.61 23.27 13.18
CA SER A 159 -17.40 22.80 14.54
C SER A 159 -15.92 22.47 14.78
N VAL A 160 -15.29 21.74 13.86
CA VAL A 160 -13.86 21.38 13.98
C VAL A 160 -12.96 22.60 13.91
N ALA A 161 -13.28 23.60 13.07
CA ALA A 161 -12.53 24.84 12.99
C ALA A 161 -12.61 25.68 14.29
N ARG A 162 -13.66 25.50 15.09
CA ARG A 162 -13.83 26.13 16.41
C ARG A 162 -13.20 25.33 17.57
N GLY A 163 -12.67 24.14 17.29
CA GLY A 163 -12.06 23.27 18.30
C GLY A 163 -13.07 22.53 19.17
N SER A 164 -14.29 22.29 18.66
CA SER A 164 -15.38 21.65 19.41
C SER A 164 -15.89 20.35 18.76
#